data_2d9e8b6aed20cbe9c68ea0bc963b6ab7
#
_entry.id   2d9e8b6aed20cbe9c68ea0bc963b6ab7
#
_cell.length_a   1.000
_cell.length_b   1.000
_cell.length_c   1.000
_cell.angle_alpha   90.00
_cell.angle_beta   90.00
_cell.angle_gamma   90.00
#
_symmetry.space_group_name_H-M   'P 1'
#
loop_
_entity.id
_entity.type
_entity.pdbx_description
1 polymer ?
#
loop_
_entity_poly.entity_id
_entity_poly.type
_entity_poly.pdbx_seq_one_letter_code
_entity_poly.pdbx_strand_id
1 'polypeptide(L)'
;MNKSIVIADDNSALCNSVSDFINTKDGMQVVGIAQNGVQALRLIDEYHPDFVLLDIVMPELDGFGVLSALEGKKPNVIMMSQLATDGFVQKALQYGASYFLAKPFDFNTLVKVISDLSVPIAQNKPQRTSVKNHNLDERIANLFISVGIPAHIKGYQFLREAIKMTIETPEIINSITKQLYPGIAMRYNTSASKVERAIRHAIEVAWNRGKIENINSIFGIKIYSPNEKPTNGEFIALIADKLLLECA
;
A
#
# COMPACT_ATOMS: atom_id res chain seq x y z
N MET A 1 10.18 -26.87 2.80
CA MET A 1 10.92 -26.45 1.59
C MET A 1 11.45 -25.06 1.83
N ASN A 2 12.74 -24.82 1.57
CA ASN A 2 13.31 -23.48 1.65
C ASN A 2 12.80 -22.65 0.48
N LYS A 3 12.48 -21.36 0.74
CA LYS A 3 12.11 -20.39 -0.28
C LYS A 3 13.36 -19.93 -0.99
N SER A 4 13.41 -20.10 -2.30
CA SER A 4 14.51 -19.67 -3.16
C SER A 4 14.31 -18.22 -3.59
N ILE A 5 15.35 -17.39 -3.43
CA ILE A 5 15.29 -15.96 -3.64
C ILE A 5 16.42 -15.52 -4.56
N VAL A 6 16.10 -14.74 -5.58
CA VAL A 6 17.07 -14.01 -6.40
C VAL A 6 17.02 -12.54 -6.02
N ILE A 7 18.19 -11.91 -5.89
CA ILE A 7 18.33 -10.46 -5.62
C ILE A 7 18.90 -9.82 -6.87
N ALA A 8 18.28 -8.76 -7.35
CA ALA A 8 18.72 -7.96 -8.49
C ALA A 8 18.80 -6.49 -8.11
N ASP A 9 20.01 -5.96 -7.98
CA ASP A 9 20.31 -4.59 -7.56
C ASP A 9 21.76 -4.27 -7.97
N ASP A 10 22.04 -3.09 -8.50
CA ASP A 10 23.37 -2.67 -8.89
C ASP A 10 24.28 -2.34 -7.69
N ASN A 11 23.71 -2.17 -6.51
CA ASN A 11 24.44 -1.97 -5.26
C ASN A 11 24.85 -3.30 -4.62
N SER A 12 26.06 -3.77 -4.97
CA SER A 12 26.62 -5.02 -4.45
C SER A 12 26.69 -5.09 -2.92
N ALA A 13 26.93 -3.95 -2.23
CA ALA A 13 27.00 -3.92 -0.77
C ALA A 13 25.63 -4.18 -0.15
N LEU A 14 24.55 -3.62 -0.72
CA LEU A 14 23.19 -3.90 -0.30
C LEU A 14 22.81 -5.36 -0.59
N CYS A 15 23.12 -5.87 -1.78
CA CYS A 15 22.87 -7.26 -2.15
C CYS A 15 23.50 -8.24 -1.15
N ASN A 16 24.78 -8.05 -0.82
CA ASN A 16 25.47 -8.90 0.15
C ASN A 16 24.85 -8.82 1.54
N SER A 17 24.57 -7.61 2.03
CA SER A 17 23.96 -7.43 3.35
C SER A 17 22.55 -8.07 3.45
N VAL A 18 21.72 -7.94 2.41
CA VAL A 18 20.41 -8.57 2.32
C VAL A 18 20.54 -10.08 2.23
N SER A 19 21.47 -10.58 1.41
CA SER A 19 21.73 -12.00 1.23
C SER A 19 22.18 -12.66 2.54
N ASP A 20 23.17 -12.06 3.22
CA ASP A 20 23.65 -12.54 4.51
C ASP A 20 22.53 -12.62 5.53
N PHE A 21 21.71 -11.55 5.61
CA PHE A 21 20.59 -11.51 6.54
C PHE A 21 19.50 -12.56 6.23
N ILE A 22 19.10 -12.69 4.96
CA ILE A 22 18.09 -13.69 4.54
C ILE A 22 18.59 -15.10 4.83
N ASN A 23 19.86 -15.41 4.53
CA ASN A 23 20.44 -16.75 4.74
C ASN A 23 20.58 -17.12 6.24
N THR A 24 20.43 -16.16 7.17
CA THR A 24 20.29 -16.47 8.63
C THR A 24 18.89 -16.92 9.02
N LYS A 25 17.89 -16.82 8.11
CA LYS A 25 16.49 -17.15 8.43
C LYS A 25 16.14 -18.56 8.00
N ASP A 26 15.55 -19.32 8.91
CA ASP A 26 15.10 -20.68 8.61
C ASP A 26 14.06 -20.66 7.48
N GLY A 27 14.23 -21.55 6.52
CA GLY A 27 13.31 -21.71 5.41
C GLY A 27 13.43 -20.67 4.28
N MET A 28 14.52 -19.90 4.23
CA MET A 28 14.83 -18.96 3.15
C MET A 28 16.27 -19.15 2.68
N GLN A 29 16.50 -18.98 1.37
CA GLN A 29 17.84 -19.09 0.78
C GLN A 29 17.96 -18.17 -0.43
N VAL A 30 19.02 -17.37 -0.48
CA VAL A 30 19.39 -16.61 -1.68
C VAL A 30 20.15 -17.56 -2.61
N VAL A 31 19.61 -17.76 -3.82
CA VAL A 31 20.15 -18.67 -4.85
C VAL A 31 20.91 -17.93 -5.94
N GLY A 32 20.79 -16.61 -6.03
CA GLY A 32 21.51 -15.81 -7.00
C GLY A 32 21.46 -14.32 -6.71
N ILE A 33 22.50 -13.60 -7.14
CA ILE A 33 22.60 -12.14 -7.09
C ILE A 33 22.92 -11.63 -8.48
N ALA A 34 22.13 -10.69 -8.99
CA ALA A 34 22.30 -10.02 -10.27
C ALA A 34 22.62 -8.54 -10.05
N GLN A 35 23.50 -7.98 -10.90
CA GLN A 35 23.88 -6.55 -10.88
C GLN A 35 23.14 -5.72 -11.95
N ASN A 36 22.34 -6.37 -12.79
CA ASN A 36 21.53 -5.77 -13.84
C ASN A 36 20.35 -6.68 -14.21
N GLY A 37 19.40 -6.13 -14.97
CA GLY A 37 18.19 -6.86 -15.33
C GLY A 37 18.43 -8.04 -16.28
N VAL A 38 19.45 -7.98 -17.13
CA VAL A 38 19.79 -9.10 -18.03
C VAL A 38 20.28 -10.31 -17.24
N GLN A 39 21.17 -10.08 -16.26
CA GLN A 39 21.60 -11.13 -15.33
C GLN A 39 20.44 -11.65 -14.50
N ALA A 40 19.55 -10.75 -14.03
CA ALA A 40 18.37 -11.15 -13.27
C ALA A 40 17.49 -12.13 -14.04
N LEU A 41 17.18 -11.85 -15.31
CA LEU A 41 16.40 -12.77 -16.16
C LEU A 41 17.07 -14.13 -16.33
N ARG A 42 18.40 -14.18 -16.51
CA ARG A 42 19.15 -15.44 -16.61
C ARG A 42 19.04 -16.27 -15.33
N LEU A 43 19.22 -15.63 -14.16
CA LEU A 43 19.11 -16.32 -12.87
C LEU A 43 17.69 -16.78 -12.58
N ILE A 44 16.68 -16.01 -12.99
CA ILE A 44 15.27 -16.38 -12.84
C ILE A 44 14.96 -17.62 -13.70
N ASP A 45 15.46 -17.66 -14.92
CA ASP A 45 15.28 -18.81 -15.83
C ASP A 45 16.05 -20.05 -15.37
N GLU A 46 17.24 -19.87 -14.78
CA GLU A 46 18.09 -20.96 -14.30
C GLU A 46 17.58 -21.59 -13.00
N TYR A 47 17.21 -20.75 -12.02
CA TYR A 47 16.89 -21.23 -10.67
C TYR A 47 15.37 -21.35 -10.40
N HIS A 48 14.51 -20.80 -11.24
CA HIS A 48 13.06 -20.74 -11.04
C HIS A 48 12.69 -20.34 -9.59
N PRO A 49 13.15 -19.17 -9.11
CA PRO A 49 13.03 -18.80 -7.70
C PRO A 49 11.58 -18.59 -7.28
N ASP A 50 11.28 -18.80 -5.99
CA ASP A 50 9.98 -18.44 -5.40
C ASP A 50 9.79 -16.92 -5.36
N PHE A 51 10.89 -16.17 -5.11
CA PHE A 51 10.90 -14.72 -4.95
C PHE A 51 12.01 -14.06 -5.75
N VAL A 52 11.74 -12.85 -6.22
CA VAL A 52 12.74 -11.95 -6.81
C VAL A 52 12.66 -10.61 -6.09
N LEU A 53 13.75 -10.18 -5.48
CA LEU A 53 13.95 -8.83 -4.98
C LEU A 53 14.54 -8.02 -6.11
N LEU A 54 13.83 -7.03 -6.64
CA LEU A 54 14.15 -6.37 -7.90
C LEU A 54 14.24 -4.86 -7.75
N ASP A 55 15.42 -4.29 -7.92
CA ASP A 55 15.54 -2.83 -8.00
C ASP A 55 14.94 -2.30 -9.30
N ILE A 56 14.40 -1.07 -9.23
CA ILE A 56 13.89 -0.38 -10.44
C ILE A 56 15.04 0.12 -11.30
N VAL A 57 16.05 0.72 -10.68
CA VAL A 57 17.12 1.42 -11.39
C VAL A 57 18.36 0.53 -11.47
N MET A 58 18.55 -0.11 -12.61
CA MET A 58 19.71 -0.96 -12.87
C MET A 58 20.26 -0.68 -14.27
N PRO A 59 21.55 -0.91 -14.51
CA PRO A 59 22.15 -0.81 -15.84
C PRO A 59 21.62 -1.89 -16.80
N GLU A 60 21.80 -1.69 -18.09
CA GLU A 60 21.42 -2.54 -19.22
C GLU A 60 19.90 -2.75 -19.36
N LEU A 61 19.23 -3.31 -18.38
CA LEU A 61 17.79 -3.52 -18.32
C LEU A 61 17.28 -3.14 -16.94
N ASP A 62 16.32 -2.20 -16.88
CA ASP A 62 15.71 -1.75 -15.64
C ASP A 62 14.70 -2.78 -15.07
N GLY A 63 14.26 -2.56 -13.82
CA GLY A 63 13.34 -3.48 -13.16
C GLY A 63 11.98 -3.60 -13.86
N PHE A 64 11.49 -2.55 -14.52
CA PHE A 64 10.26 -2.64 -15.31
C PHE A 64 10.44 -3.47 -16.57
N GLY A 65 11.60 -3.38 -17.21
CA GLY A 65 11.96 -4.23 -18.33
C GLY A 65 12.01 -5.70 -17.93
N VAL A 66 12.58 -6.01 -16.76
CA VAL A 66 12.55 -7.37 -16.21
C VAL A 66 11.13 -7.85 -15.97
N LEU A 67 10.29 -7.06 -15.28
CA LEU A 67 8.87 -7.41 -15.05
C LEU A 67 8.10 -7.68 -16.33
N SER A 68 8.34 -6.86 -17.37
CA SER A 68 7.68 -7.00 -18.67
C SER A 68 8.13 -8.26 -19.43
N ALA A 69 9.38 -8.70 -19.21
CA ALA A 69 9.93 -9.89 -19.85
C ALA A 69 9.50 -11.19 -19.16
N LEU A 70 8.99 -11.12 -17.92
CA LEU A 70 8.49 -12.28 -17.19
C LEU A 70 7.11 -12.67 -17.69
N GLU A 71 7.00 -13.63 -18.59
CA GLU A 71 5.76 -14.21 -19.09
C GLU A 71 5.40 -15.51 -18.36
N GLY A 72 4.09 -15.83 -18.27
CA GLY A 72 3.62 -17.11 -17.74
C GLY A 72 3.66 -17.19 -16.20
N LYS A 73 4.22 -18.28 -15.66
CA LYS A 73 4.32 -18.54 -14.22
C LYS A 73 5.42 -17.68 -13.61
N LYS A 74 5.06 -16.51 -13.09
CA LYS A 74 6.00 -15.54 -12.53
C LYS A 74 6.35 -15.90 -11.08
N PRO A 75 7.63 -15.67 -10.66
CA PRO A 75 7.97 -15.65 -9.24
C PRO A 75 7.23 -14.50 -8.54
N ASN A 76 7.17 -14.52 -7.22
CA ASN A 76 6.72 -13.35 -6.46
C ASN A 76 7.78 -12.25 -6.56
N VAL A 77 7.50 -11.18 -7.28
CA VAL A 77 8.44 -10.07 -7.46
C VAL A 77 8.17 -9.00 -6.42
N ILE A 78 9.16 -8.70 -5.59
CA ILE A 78 9.18 -7.58 -4.66
C ILE A 78 10.06 -6.49 -5.27
N MET A 79 9.42 -5.43 -5.78
CA MET A 79 10.17 -4.28 -6.30
C MET A 79 10.77 -3.49 -5.16
N MET A 80 12.02 -3.07 -5.29
CA MET A 80 12.72 -2.21 -4.34
C MET A 80 13.12 -0.91 -5.03
N SER A 81 12.95 0.26 -4.41
CA SER A 81 13.41 1.51 -5.00
C SER A 81 13.54 2.66 -4.01
N GLN A 82 14.47 3.57 -4.30
CA GLN A 82 14.51 4.90 -3.67
C GLN A 82 13.41 5.82 -4.23
N LEU A 83 12.92 5.55 -5.45
CA LEU A 83 11.88 6.30 -6.13
C LEU A 83 10.49 5.73 -5.75
N ALA A 84 10.08 5.90 -4.50
CA ALA A 84 8.79 5.42 -3.98
C ALA A 84 7.68 6.47 -4.17
N THR A 85 7.50 7.00 -5.38
CA THR A 85 6.34 7.83 -5.69
C THR A 85 5.15 6.96 -6.07
N ASP A 86 3.93 7.47 -5.84
CA ASP A 86 2.70 6.71 -6.11
C ASP A 86 2.62 6.19 -7.55
N GLY A 87 3.11 6.98 -8.51
CA GLY A 87 3.15 6.57 -9.92
C GLY A 87 4.04 5.35 -10.17
N PHE A 88 5.20 5.26 -9.51
CA PHE A 88 6.08 4.09 -9.62
C PHE A 88 5.51 2.87 -8.91
N VAL A 89 4.89 3.04 -7.75
CA VAL A 89 4.23 1.96 -7.01
C VAL A 89 3.08 1.37 -7.83
N GLN A 90 2.17 2.21 -8.34
CA GLN A 90 1.05 1.77 -9.17
C GLN A 90 1.54 1.08 -10.45
N LYS A 91 2.53 1.65 -11.11
CA LYS A 91 3.12 1.05 -12.31
C LYS A 91 3.72 -0.33 -12.01
N ALA A 92 4.46 -0.48 -10.91
CA ALA A 92 5.05 -1.76 -10.53
C ALA A 92 3.97 -2.85 -10.33
N LEU A 93 2.90 -2.53 -9.61
CA LEU A 93 1.78 -3.45 -9.37
C LEU A 93 1.04 -3.79 -10.68
N GLN A 94 0.80 -2.82 -11.57
CA GLN A 94 0.21 -3.04 -12.89
C GLN A 94 1.05 -3.97 -13.78
N TYR A 95 2.37 -3.88 -13.68
CA TYR A 95 3.29 -4.78 -14.38
C TYR A 95 3.44 -6.15 -13.72
N GLY A 96 2.75 -6.38 -12.60
CA GLY A 96 2.64 -7.68 -11.95
C GLY A 96 3.65 -7.90 -10.81
N ALA A 97 4.20 -6.85 -10.22
CA ALA A 97 4.91 -6.97 -8.96
C ALA A 97 3.94 -7.40 -7.84
N SER A 98 4.39 -8.32 -6.98
CA SER A 98 3.61 -8.79 -5.82
C SER A 98 3.65 -7.81 -4.66
N TYR A 99 4.72 -7.01 -4.57
CA TYR A 99 4.92 -6.00 -3.52
C TYR A 99 5.89 -4.92 -3.97
N PHE A 100 5.81 -3.74 -3.31
CA PHE A 100 6.75 -2.64 -3.51
C PHE A 100 7.33 -2.21 -2.17
N LEU A 101 8.66 -2.16 -2.05
CA LEU A 101 9.39 -1.81 -0.85
C LEU A 101 10.26 -0.57 -1.09
N ALA A 102 9.96 0.52 -0.38
CA ALA A 102 10.75 1.75 -0.48
C ALA A 102 12.10 1.61 0.23
N LYS A 103 13.20 1.97 -0.43
CA LYS A 103 14.53 2.09 0.17
C LYS A 103 14.68 3.46 0.87
N PRO A 104 15.32 3.55 2.06
CA PRO A 104 15.87 2.45 2.85
C PRO A 104 14.78 1.66 3.61
N PHE A 105 14.97 0.36 3.78
CA PHE A 105 14.04 -0.52 4.49
C PHE A 105 14.75 -1.34 5.57
N ASP A 106 13.99 -1.76 6.57
CA ASP A 106 14.45 -2.71 7.57
C ASP A 106 14.37 -4.14 7.04
N PHE A 107 15.43 -4.93 7.23
CA PHE A 107 15.52 -6.30 6.73
C PHE A 107 14.49 -7.25 7.38
N ASN A 108 14.07 -6.98 8.63
CA ASN A 108 12.98 -7.75 9.24
C ASN A 108 11.65 -7.49 8.53
N THR A 109 11.42 -6.26 8.07
CA THR A 109 10.25 -5.90 7.25
C THR A 109 10.26 -6.70 5.94
N LEU A 110 11.41 -6.79 5.26
CA LEU A 110 11.57 -7.59 4.04
C LEU A 110 11.24 -9.07 4.28
N VAL A 111 11.81 -9.68 5.33
CA VAL A 111 11.55 -11.07 5.70
C VAL A 111 10.08 -11.31 6.02
N LYS A 112 9.43 -10.36 6.70
CA LYS A 112 7.99 -10.42 6.96
C LYS A 112 7.18 -10.41 5.67
N VAL A 113 7.49 -9.53 4.72
CA VAL A 113 6.83 -9.47 3.41
C VAL A 113 6.98 -10.80 2.65
N ILE A 114 8.19 -11.37 2.61
CA ILE A 114 8.44 -12.67 1.98
C ILE A 114 7.60 -13.77 2.66
N SER A 115 7.53 -13.77 3.99
CA SER A 115 6.73 -14.73 4.74
C SER A 115 5.24 -14.60 4.46
N ASP A 116 4.72 -13.38 4.46
CA ASP A 116 3.31 -13.08 4.20
C ASP A 116 2.89 -13.52 2.77
N LEU A 117 3.75 -13.28 1.77
CA LEU A 117 3.54 -13.71 0.39
C LEU A 117 3.77 -15.22 0.17
N SER A 118 4.42 -15.90 1.12
CA SER A 118 4.74 -17.33 1.04
C SER A 118 3.59 -18.24 1.46
N VAL A 119 2.59 -17.73 2.17
CA VAL A 119 1.45 -18.53 2.61
C VAL A 119 0.63 -18.88 1.36
N PRO A 120 0.52 -20.16 0.96
CA PRO A 120 -0.35 -20.52 -0.15
C PRO A 120 -1.76 -20.09 0.23
N ILE A 121 -2.48 -19.48 -0.68
CA ILE A 121 -3.94 -19.34 -0.59
C ILE A 121 -4.52 -20.75 -0.77
N ALA A 122 -4.21 -21.64 0.19
CA ALA A 122 -4.86 -22.93 0.28
C ALA A 122 -6.26 -22.68 0.88
N GLN A 123 -7.25 -23.12 0.15
CA GLN A 123 -8.68 -23.24 0.41
C GLN A 123 -9.09 -23.46 1.88
N ASN A 124 -8.59 -22.68 2.80
CA ASN A 124 -9.27 -22.42 4.05
C ASN A 124 -10.09 -21.18 3.79
N LYS A 125 -11.41 -21.34 3.77
CA LYS A 125 -12.36 -20.23 3.80
C LYS A 125 -11.82 -19.25 4.82
N PRO A 126 -11.32 -18.06 4.42
CA PRO A 126 -10.81 -17.13 5.40
C PRO A 126 -11.97 -16.79 6.31
N GLN A 127 -11.70 -16.83 7.60
CA GLN A 127 -12.50 -16.03 8.50
C GLN A 127 -12.45 -14.61 7.93
N ARG A 128 -13.61 -14.15 7.44
CA ARG A 128 -13.84 -13.01 6.54
C ARG A 128 -13.46 -11.63 7.10
N THR A 129 -12.60 -11.54 8.09
CA THR A 129 -12.35 -10.28 8.81
C THR A 129 -10.98 -9.63 8.60
N SER A 130 -9.91 -10.37 8.20
CA SER A 130 -8.56 -9.77 8.12
C SER A 130 -8.08 -9.39 6.71
N VAL A 131 -8.48 -10.11 5.67
CA VAL A 131 -8.06 -9.81 4.27
C VAL A 131 -8.82 -8.61 3.70
N LYS A 132 -10.10 -8.44 4.09
CA LYS A 132 -10.88 -7.24 3.72
C LYS A 132 -10.25 -5.96 4.28
N ASN A 133 -9.66 -6.00 5.47
CA ASN A 133 -9.12 -4.81 6.12
C ASN A 133 -7.80 -4.34 5.48
N HIS A 134 -6.94 -5.24 5.01
CA HIS A 134 -5.66 -4.84 4.39
C HIS A 134 -5.90 -4.16 3.02
N ASN A 135 -6.78 -4.72 2.20
CA ASN A 135 -7.17 -4.10 0.93
C ASN A 135 -7.89 -2.75 1.16
N LEU A 136 -8.75 -2.66 2.19
CA LEU A 136 -9.48 -1.44 2.51
C LEU A 136 -8.54 -0.33 3.01
N ASP A 137 -7.56 -0.65 3.88
CA ASP A 137 -6.57 0.31 4.36
C ASP A 137 -5.73 0.90 3.25
N GLU A 138 -5.30 0.06 2.31
CA GLU A 138 -4.52 0.46 1.15
C GLU A 138 -5.36 1.35 0.21
N ARG A 139 -6.60 1.00 -0.04
CA ARG A 139 -7.52 1.78 -0.88
C ARG A 139 -7.82 3.15 -0.25
N ILE A 140 -8.06 3.20 1.07
CA ILE A 140 -8.23 4.46 1.79
C ILE A 140 -6.95 5.31 1.70
N ALA A 141 -5.77 4.70 1.86
CA ALA A 141 -4.49 5.40 1.76
C ALA A 141 -4.30 6.01 0.37
N ASN A 142 -4.58 5.26 -0.70
CA ASN A 142 -4.49 5.74 -2.08
C ASN A 142 -5.46 6.90 -2.34
N LEU A 143 -6.68 6.82 -1.85
CA LEU A 143 -7.65 7.93 -1.94
C LEU A 143 -7.15 9.17 -1.17
N PHE A 144 -6.60 9.00 0.03
CA PHE A 144 -6.08 10.12 0.82
C PHE A 144 -4.90 10.82 0.13
N ILE A 145 -4.03 10.05 -0.50
CA ILE A 145 -2.91 10.58 -1.28
C ILE A 145 -3.46 11.38 -2.48
N SER A 146 -4.41 10.84 -3.22
CA SER A 146 -4.99 11.49 -4.41
C SER A 146 -5.71 12.79 -4.07
N VAL A 147 -6.42 12.85 -2.92
CA VAL A 147 -7.06 14.09 -2.44
C VAL A 147 -6.10 15.01 -1.67
N GLY A 148 -4.86 14.57 -1.39
CA GLY A 148 -3.80 15.39 -0.80
C GLY A 148 -3.83 15.49 0.72
N ILE A 149 -4.37 14.49 1.42
CA ILE A 149 -4.34 14.39 2.89
C ILE A 149 -2.98 13.84 3.33
N PRO A 150 -2.16 14.59 4.09
CA PRO A 150 -0.84 14.13 4.50
C PRO A 150 -0.90 13.02 5.54
N ALA A 151 -0.11 11.96 5.37
CA ALA A 151 -0.10 10.82 6.28
C ALA A 151 0.41 11.13 7.70
N HIS A 152 1.24 12.19 7.86
CA HIS A 152 1.86 12.56 9.14
C HIS A 152 0.94 13.32 10.10
N ILE A 153 -0.25 13.77 9.67
CA ILE A 153 -1.18 14.50 10.54
C ILE A 153 -2.10 13.55 11.31
N LYS A 154 -2.41 13.88 12.57
CA LYS A 154 -3.31 13.03 13.41
C LYS A 154 -4.69 12.81 12.79
N GLY A 155 -5.18 13.80 12.05
CA GLY A 155 -6.45 13.70 11.33
C GLY A 155 -6.50 12.59 10.28
N TYR A 156 -5.39 12.22 9.69
CA TYR A 156 -5.28 11.11 8.74
C TYR A 156 -5.74 9.78 9.37
N GLN A 157 -5.21 9.46 10.56
CA GLN A 157 -5.56 8.20 11.25
C GLN A 157 -7.02 8.19 11.68
N PHE A 158 -7.53 9.31 12.21
CA PHE A 158 -8.92 9.41 12.67
C PHE A 158 -9.91 9.36 11.50
N LEU A 159 -9.58 10.01 10.38
CA LEU A 159 -10.42 9.98 9.19
C LEU A 159 -10.45 8.58 8.57
N ARG A 160 -9.32 7.87 8.52
CA ARG A 160 -9.25 6.48 8.08
C ARG A 160 -10.14 5.57 8.93
N GLU A 161 -10.07 5.73 10.24
CA GLU A 161 -10.91 4.96 11.17
C GLU A 161 -12.40 5.29 11.01
N ALA A 162 -12.73 6.59 10.82
CA ALA A 162 -14.09 7.03 10.57
C ALA A 162 -14.70 6.36 9.33
N ILE A 163 -13.94 6.31 8.24
CA ILE A 163 -14.37 5.66 6.98
C ILE A 163 -14.60 4.16 7.18
N LYS A 164 -13.69 3.47 7.89
CA LYS A 164 -13.87 2.05 8.20
C LYS A 164 -15.14 1.77 8.99
N MET A 165 -15.34 2.52 10.06
CA MET A 165 -16.55 2.39 10.89
C MET A 165 -17.83 2.66 10.09
N THR A 166 -17.80 3.61 9.14
CA THR A 166 -18.93 3.92 8.27
C THR A 166 -19.18 2.81 7.24
N ILE A 167 -18.12 2.16 6.71
CA ILE A 167 -18.27 1.00 5.82
C ILE A 167 -18.84 -0.22 6.57
N GLU A 168 -18.40 -0.43 7.81
CA GLU A 168 -18.89 -1.52 8.67
C GLU A 168 -20.34 -1.30 9.14
N THR A 169 -20.69 -0.05 9.43
CA THR A 169 -22.00 0.34 9.95
C THR A 169 -22.45 1.65 9.29
N PRO A 170 -23.06 1.62 8.10
CA PRO A 170 -23.39 2.83 7.34
C PRO A 170 -24.26 3.83 8.12
N GLU A 171 -25.12 3.36 9.00
CA GLU A 171 -26.02 4.21 9.80
C GLU A 171 -25.28 5.09 10.81
N ILE A 172 -24.01 4.79 11.13
CA ILE A 172 -23.22 5.55 12.10
C ILE A 172 -22.99 7.00 11.64
N ILE A 173 -23.04 7.24 10.32
CA ILE A 173 -22.90 8.57 9.73
C ILE A 173 -24.02 9.53 10.17
N ASN A 174 -25.19 9.01 10.54
CA ASN A 174 -26.30 9.81 11.06
C ASN A 174 -26.11 10.21 12.53
N SER A 175 -25.08 9.66 13.18
CA SER A 175 -24.80 9.87 14.62
C SER A 175 -23.33 10.19 14.88
N ILE A 176 -22.72 11.02 14.04
CA ILE A 176 -21.28 11.31 14.05
C ILE A 176 -20.78 11.77 15.42
N THR A 177 -21.47 12.77 16.02
CA THR A 177 -21.05 13.34 17.30
C THR A 177 -21.37 12.45 18.49
N LYS A 178 -22.38 11.59 18.40
CA LYS A 178 -22.81 10.71 19.50
C LYS A 178 -22.16 9.32 19.45
N GLN A 179 -21.77 8.84 18.29
CA GLN A 179 -21.25 7.47 18.11
C GLN A 179 -19.89 7.44 17.42
N LEU A 180 -19.73 8.07 16.25
CA LEU A 180 -18.52 7.94 15.45
C LEU A 180 -17.31 8.56 16.16
N TYR A 181 -17.38 9.84 16.52
CA TYR A 181 -16.25 10.50 17.20
C TYR A 181 -15.93 9.91 18.57
N PRO A 182 -16.92 9.59 19.44
CA PRO A 182 -16.63 8.90 20.70
C PRO A 182 -16.02 7.51 20.49
N GLY A 183 -16.48 6.72 19.52
CA GLY A 183 -15.91 5.41 19.20
C GLY A 183 -14.44 5.50 18.78
N ILE A 184 -14.08 6.45 17.93
CA ILE A 184 -12.69 6.72 17.56
C ILE A 184 -11.90 7.22 18.78
N ALA A 185 -12.47 8.12 19.56
CA ALA A 185 -11.82 8.67 20.75
C ALA A 185 -11.44 7.59 21.77
N MET A 186 -12.29 6.59 21.99
CA MET A 186 -11.99 5.41 22.83
C MET A 186 -10.83 4.60 22.28
N ARG A 187 -10.81 4.29 20.98
CA ARG A 187 -9.73 3.48 20.35
C ARG A 187 -8.36 4.16 20.42
N TYR A 188 -8.32 5.48 20.36
CA TYR A 188 -7.07 6.26 20.32
C TYR A 188 -6.74 6.98 21.62
N ASN A 189 -7.44 6.68 22.72
CA ASN A 189 -7.28 7.28 24.04
C ASN A 189 -7.23 8.83 23.99
N THR A 190 -8.26 9.42 23.38
CA THR A 190 -8.40 10.87 23.19
C THR A 190 -9.85 11.33 23.42
N SER A 191 -10.19 12.58 23.15
CA SER A 191 -11.55 13.10 23.26
C SER A 191 -12.24 13.24 21.90
N ALA A 192 -13.56 13.09 21.88
CA ALA A 192 -14.38 13.26 20.67
C ALA A 192 -14.16 14.62 19.99
N SER A 193 -14.02 15.70 20.77
CA SER A 193 -13.75 17.04 20.25
C SER A 193 -12.37 17.15 19.57
N LYS A 194 -11.36 16.43 20.08
CA LYS A 194 -10.04 16.38 19.43
C LYS A 194 -10.08 15.57 18.13
N VAL A 195 -10.86 14.49 18.09
CA VAL A 195 -11.09 13.70 16.87
C VAL A 195 -11.76 14.56 15.81
N GLU A 196 -12.87 15.21 16.12
CA GLU A 196 -13.60 16.10 15.21
C GLU A 196 -12.69 17.19 14.63
N ARG A 197 -11.96 17.90 15.50
CA ARG A 197 -11.06 18.99 15.09
C ARG A 197 -9.92 18.49 14.20
N ALA A 198 -9.35 17.32 14.50
CA ALA A 198 -8.27 16.75 13.72
C ALA A 198 -8.75 16.28 12.34
N ILE A 199 -9.94 15.68 12.23
CA ILE A 199 -10.55 15.30 10.95
C ILE A 199 -10.85 16.56 10.13
N ARG A 200 -11.45 17.58 10.72
CA ARG A 200 -11.72 18.87 10.06
C ARG A 200 -10.43 19.47 9.50
N HIS A 201 -9.37 19.49 10.29
CA HIS A 201 -8.07 20.01 9.85
C HIS A 201 -7.50 19.19 8.67
N ALA A 202 -7.63 17.87 8.68
CA ALA A 202 -7.16 17.04 7.57
C ALA A 202 -7.89 17.36 6.25
N ILE A 203 -9.20 17.54 6.30
CA ILE A 203 -10.02 17.93 5.16
C ILE A 203 -9.66 19.36 4.70
N GLU A 204 -9.42 20.29 5.63
CA GLU A 204 -8.98 21.66 5.31
C GLU A 204 -7.62 21.70 4.62
N VAL A 205 -6.68 20.90 5.06
CA VAL A 205 -5.37 20.80 4.42
C VAL A 205 -5.48 20.29 2.98
N ALA A 206 -6.30 19.26 2.76
CA ALA A 206 -6.56 18.76 1.42
C ALA A 206 -7.22 19.82 0.54
N TRP A 207 -8.23 20.52 1.08
CA TRP A 207 -8.96 21.57 0.39
C TRP A 207 -8.07 22.75 -0.02
N ASN A 208 -7.27 23.27 0.91
CA ASN A 208 -6.40 24.43 0.67
C ASN A 208 -5.23 24.12 -0.28
N ARG A 209 -4.89 22.86 -0.49
CA ARG A 209 -3.89 22.44 -1.48
C ARG A 209 -4.41 22.42 -2.91
N GLY A 210 -5.63 22.89 -3.15
CA GLY A 210 -6.22 23.05 -4.49
C GLY A 210 -6.55 21.74 -5.20
N LYS A 211 -6.69 20.62 -4.45
CA LYS A 211 -7.01 19.31 -5.03
C LYS A 211 -8.50 18.98 -5.08
N ILE A 212 -9.37 20.01 -5.07
CA ILE A 212 -10.82 19.87 -5.29
C ILE A 212 -11.12 19.20 -6.61
N GLU A 213 -10.37 19.57 -7.65
CA GLU A 213 -10.48 18.96 -8.97
C GLU A 213 -10.18 17.45 -8.91
N ASN A 214 -9.25 17.04 -8.06
CA ASN A 214 -8.97 15.63 -7.83
C ASN A 214 -10.11 14.92 -7.10
N ILE A 215 -10.76 15.57 -6.12
CA ILE A 215 -11.94 15.02 -5.45
C ILE A 215 -13.06 14.81 -6.48
N ASN A 216 -13.36 15.82 -7.30
CA ASN A 216 -14.36 15.71 -8.34
C ASN A 216 -14.00 14.64 -9.40
N SER A 217 -12.70 14.53 -9.78
CA SER A 217 -12.24 13.53 -10.76
C SER A 217 -12.34 12.09 -10.23
N ILE A 218 -12.10 11.87 -8.92
CA ILE A 218 -12.23 10.56 -8.27
C ILE A 218 -13.67 10.04 -8.36
N PHE A 219 -14.66 10.95 -8.30
CA PHE A 219 -16.07 10.58 -8.37
C PHE A 219 -16.67 10.67 -9.78
N GLY A 220 -15.91 11.19 -10.77
CA GLY A 220 -16.36 11.34 -12.14
C GLY A 220 -17.48 12.37 -12.33
N ILE A 221 -17.84 13.10 -11.28
CA ILE A 221 -18.89 14.13 -11.26
C ILE A 221 -18.42 15.34 -10.45
N LYS A 222 -18.92 16.52 -10.81
CA LYS A 222 -18.61 17.75 -10.08
C LYS A 222 -19.48 17.82 -8.81
N ILE A 223 -18.96 17.28 -7.71
CA ILE A 223 -19.67 17.22 -6.41
C ILE A 223 -19.53 18.55 -5.66
N TYR A 224 -18.32 19.14 -5.69
CA TYR A 224 -18.03 20.36 -4.94
C TYR A 224 -17.60 21.49 -5.87
N SER A 225 -18.07 22.70 -5.57
CA SER A 225 -17.61 23.96 -6.15
C SER A 225 -16.43 24.51 -5.34
N PRO A 226 -15.57 25.37 -5.90
CA PRO A 226 -14.39 25.91 -5.20
C PRO A 226 -14.70 26.59 -3.85
N ASN A 227 -15.93 27.06 -3.64
CA ASN A 227 -16.36 27.77 -2.43
C ASN A 227 -17.19 26.89 -1.47
N GLU A 228 -17.47 25.63 -1.80
CA GLU A 228 -18.30 24.72 -1.01
C GLU A 228 -17.44 23.59 -0.40
N LYS A 229 -16.79 23.90 0.71
CA LYS A 229 -16.02 22.89 1.43
C LYS A 229 -16.94 21.88 2.10
N PRO A 230 -16.68 20.55 1.94
CA PRO A 230 -17.49 19.53 2.58
C PRO A 230 -17.40 19.60 4.12
N THR A 231 -18.47 19.25 4.77
CA THR A 231 -18.45 18.92 6.20
C THR A 231 -17.69 17.61 6.44
N ASN A 232 -17.29 17.35 7.68
CA ASN A 232 -16.64 16.09 8.02
C ASN A 232 -17.51 14.87 7.64
N GLY A 233 -18.82 14.98 7.91
CA GLY A 233 -19.77 13.91 7.62
C GLY A 233 -19.94 13.63 6.14
N GLU A 234 -20.12 14.66 5.34
CA GLU A 234 -20.25 14.54 3.88
C GLU A 234 -18.98 13.91 3.28
N PHE A 235 -17.80 14.36 3.72
CA PHE A 235 -16.55 13.81 3.22
C PHE A 235 -16.38 12.34 3.60
N ILE A 236 -16.68 11.95 4.86
CA ILE A 236 -16.58 10.56 5.33
C ILE A 236 -17.57 9.67 4.55
N ALA A 237 -18.84 10.11 4.43
CA ALA A 237 -19.87 9.37 3.71
C ALA A 237 -19.48 9.14 2.25
N LEU A 238 -19.04 10.21 1.58
CA LEU A 238 -18.66 10.16 0.17
C LEU A 238 -17.53 9.15 -0.10
N ILE A 239 -16.48 9.16 0.71
CA ILE A 239 -15.36 8.22 0.57
C ILE A 239 -15.81 6.79 0.91
N ALA A 240 -16.65 6.61 1.93
CA ALA A 240 -17.15 5.29 2.30
C ALA A 240 -18.02 4.69 1.18
N ASP A 241 -18.93 5.46 0.59
CA ASP A 241 -19.78 5.03 -0.53
C ASP A 241 -18.96 4.65 -1.76
N LYS A 242 -17.95 5.45 -2.11
CA LYS A 242 -17.04 5.13 -3.21
C LYS A 242 -16.37 3.78 -3.01
N LEU A 243 -15.83 3.55 -1.81
CA LEU A 243 -15.14 2.30 -1.48
C LEU A 243 -16.08 1.09 -1.48
N LEU A 244 -17.36 1.28 -1.09
CA LEU A 244 -18.38 0.24 -1.16
C LEU A 244 -18.74 -0.12 -2.61
N LEU A 245 -18.95 0.89 -3.46
CA LEU A 245 -19.27 0.69 -4.89
C LEU A 245 -18.15 -0.02 -5.66
N GLU A 246 -16.90 0.23 -5.30
CA GLU A 246 -15.76 -0.46 -5.91
C GLU A 246 -15.55 -1.90 -5.38
N CYS A 247 -16.29 -2.31 -4.34
CA CYS A 247 -16.26 -3.67 -3.76
C CYS A 247 -17.44 -4.55 -4.25
N ALA A 248 -18.42 -3.97 -4.93
CA ALA A 248 -19.59 -4.66 -5.49
C ALA A 248 -19.29 -5.16 -6.90
#